data_c0e26a747afc5546ed31cd8653dee208
#
_entry.id   c0e26a747afc5546ed31cd8653dee208
#
_cell.length_a   1.000
_cell.length_b   1.000
_cell.length_c   1.000
_cell.angle_alpha   90.00
_cell.angle_beta   90.00
_cell.angle_gamma   90.00
#
_symmetry.space_group_name_H-M   'P 1'
#
loop_
_entity.id
_entity.type
_entity.pdbx_description
1 polymer ?
#
loop_
_entity_poly.entity_id
_entity_poly.type
_entity_poly.pdbx_seq_one_letter_code
_entity_poly.pdbx_strand_id
1 'polypeptide(L)'
;PGFFDDEVRSLGGRIFMGPGLSPLKYPEYLRYMKTLLDREKEIKVLHAHNEAMEFYALNGAKKAGFPVRIAHAHNTHLPRGLKLPVKLVCKEMIPGAATDYFACGREAGIYYFGEKRWNESGVLIHNAIDLERFGYRSEVRTRLRREYQLEDKLVVGSVARFMVQKNHTRMLEQFACLKKIYPNSHLLLAGEGELQAAMEEKAK
;
A
#
# COMPACT_ATOMS: atom_id res chain seq x y z
N PRO A 1 -7.78 7.21 15.49
CA PRO A 1 -8.16 7.91 14.28
C PRO A 1 -7.08 7.79 13.22
N GLY A 2 -7.46 7.60 11.95
CA GLY A 2 -6.54 7.63 10.82
C GLY A 2 -6.24 9.07 10.38
N PHE A 3 -5.12 9.28 9.69
CA PHE A 3 -4.71 10.60 9.21
C PHE A 3 -5.75 11.25 8.28
N PHE A 4 -6.48 10.45 7.49
CA PHE A 4 -7.49 10.93 6.54
C PHE A 4 -8.94 10.83 7.04
N ASP A 5 -9.18 10.50 8.31
CA ASP A 5 -10.54 10.27 8.82
C ASP A 5 -11.47 11.49 8.64
N ASP A 6 -10.96 12.68 8.88
CA ASP A 6 -11.75 13.91 8.77
C ASP A 6 -12.03 14.28 7.30
N GLU A 7 -11.06 14.03 6.41
CA GLU A 7 -11.24 14.22 4.97
C GLU A 7 -12.29 13.24 4.43
N VAL A 8 -12.23 11.97 4.81
CA VAL A 8 -13.24 10.97 4.43
C VAL A 8 -14.64 11.41 4.85
N ARG A 9 -14.81 11.91 6.08
CA ARG A 9 -16.11 12.39 6.58
C ARG A 9 -16.58 13.64 5.84
N SER A 10 -15.69 14.59 5.55
CA SER A 10 -16.01 15.82 4.82
C SER A 10 -16.50 15.56 3.40
N LEU A 11 -16.04 14.46 2.79
CA LEU A 11 -16.45 13.98 1.47
C LEU A 11 -17.73 13.11 1.51
N GLY A 12 -18.41 13.01 2.66
CA GLY A 12 -19.62 12.21 2.84
C GLY A 12 -19.37 10.73 3.12
N GLY A 13 -18.11 10.31 3.31
CA GLY A 13 -17.77 8.95 3.68
C GLY A 13 -18.10 8.64 5.14
N ARG A 14 -18.37 7.36 5.41
CA ARG A 14 -18.61 6.86 6.78
C ARG A 14 -17.50 5.90 7.19
N ILE A 15 -17.05 5.99 8.42
CA ILE A 15 -15.98 5.15 8.97
C ILE A 15 -16.57 4.22 10.02
N PHE A 16 -16.41 2.92 9.81
CA PHE A 16 -16.85 1.87 10.72
C PHE A 16 -15.63 1.17 11.33
N MET A 17 -15.47 1.29 12.63
CA MET A 17 -14.37 0.64 13.37
C MET A 17 -14.79 -0.77 13.76
N GLY A 18 -14.11 -1.77 13.22
CA GLY A 18 -14.31 -3.17 13.52
C GLY A 18 -13.21 -3.78 14.40
N PRO A 19 -13.42 -5.01 14.89
CA PRO A 19 -12.38 -5.75 15.60
C PRO A 19 -11.18 -6.03 14.69
N GLY A 20 -9.98 -6.11 15.27
CA GLY A 20 -8.75 -6.37 14.49
C GLY A 20 -8.78 -7.73 13.80
N LEU A 21 -8.22 -7.81 12.59
CA LEU A 21 -8.13 -9.03 11.80
C LEU A 21 -7.09 -9.99 12.40
N SER A 22 -7.56 -11.04 13.05
CA SER A 22 -6.72 -12.12 13.59
C SER A 22 -7.52 -13.42 13.72
N PRO A 23 -6.87 -14.60 13.73
CA PRO A 23 -7.56 -15.87 13.94
C PRO A 23 -8.39 -15.89 15.23
N LEU A 24 -7.87 -15.35 16.33
CA LEU A 24 -8.53 -15.34 17.64
C LEU A 24 -9.78 -14.45 17.67
N LYS A 25 -9.80 -13.37 16.92
CA LYS A 25 -10.91 -12.41 16.85
C LYS A 25 -11.86 -12.69 15.68
N TYR A 26 -11.64 -13.78 14.94
CA TYR A 26 -12.45 -14.07 13.76
C TYR A 26 -13.94 -14.25 14.04
N PRO A 27 -14.40 -14.97 15.10
CA PRO A 27 -15.82 -15.06 15.41
C PRO A 27 -16.47 -13.70 15.76
N GLU A 28 -15.72 -12.82 16.44
CA GLU A 28 -16.15 -11.45 16.74
C GLU A 28 -16.29 -10.64 15.44
N TYR A 29 -15.30 -10.77 14.54
CA TYR A 29 -15.32 -10.11 13.24
C TYR A 29 -16.52 -10.56 12.38
N LEU A 30 -16.86 -11.85 12.38
CA LEU A 30 -18.06 -12.35 11.66
C LEU A 30 -19.36 -11.73 12.20
N ARG A 31 -19.49 -11.62 13.51
CA ARG A 31 -20.66 -10.96 14.13
C ARG A 31 -20.72 -9.49 13.76
N TYR A 32 -19.58 -8.80 13.79
CA TYR A 32 -19.47 -7.42 13.36
C TYR A 32 -19.93 -7.24 11.91
N MET A 33 -19.42 -8.05 10.97
CA MET A 33 -19.80 -7.98 9.55
C MET A 33 -21.30 -8.23 9.33
N LYS A 34 -21.88 -9.19 10.05
CA LYS A 34 -23.32 -9.43 9.98
C LYS A 34 -24.10 -8.23 10.50
N THR A 35 -23.75 -7.68 11.65
CA THR A 35 -24.40 -6.51 12.22
C THR A 35 -24.29 -5.29 11.30
N LEU A 36 -23.11 -5.09 10.66
CA LEU A 36 -22.90 -4.03 9.70
C LEU A 36 -23.83 -4.16 8.50
N LEU A 37 -23.93 -5.34 7.90
CA LEU A 37 -24.83 -5.58 6.76
C LEU A 37 -26.30 -5.41 7.14
N ASP A 38 -26.71 -5.87 8.32
CA ASP A 38 -28.09 -5.76 8.80
C ASP A 38 -28.51 -4.28 8.98
N ARG A 39 -27.55 -3.41 9.34
CA ARG A 39 -27.76 -1.95 9.49
C ARG A 39 -27.68 -1.19 8.18
N GLU A 40 -26.72 -1.54 7.34
CA GLU A 40 -26.31 -0.82 6.13
C GLU A 40 -26.72 -1.62 4.89
N LYS A 41 -28.01 -1.84 4.72
CA LYS A 41 -28.57 -2.73 3.67
C LYS A 41 -28.27 -2.28 2.24
N GLU A 42 -27.95 -1.01 2.05
CA GLU A 42 -27.52 -0.42 0.78
C GLU A 42 -26.10 -0.84 0.36
N ILE A 43 -25.25 -1.28 1.29
CA ILE A 43 -23.88 -1.73 0.97
C ILE A 43 -23.95 -3.07 0.27
N LYS A 44 -23.53 -3.11 -1.00
CA LYS A 44 -23.53 -4.33 -1.84
C LYS A 44 -22.14 -4.80 -2.21
N VAL A 45 -21.12 -3.93 -2.06
CA VAL A 45 -19.74 -4.21 -2.49
C VAL A 45 -18.82 -4.11 -1.28
N LEU A 46 -18.01 -5.13 -1.05
CA LEU A 46 -16.83 -5.06 -0.21
C LEU A 46 -15.60 -5.04 -1.10
N HIS A 47 -14.78 -4.00 -0.98
CA HIS A 47 -13.48 -3.92 -1.64
C HIS A 47 -12.37 -3.97 -0.57
N ALA A 48 -11.60 -5.05 -0.54
CA ALA A 48 -10.61 -5.30 0.49
C ALA A 48 -9.19 -4.96 0.00
N HIS A 49 -8.39 -4.31 0.87
CA HIS A 49 -7.02 -3.83 0.57
C HIS A 49 -6.04 -4.20 1.70
N ASN A 50 -6.11 -5.39 2.25
CA ASN A 50 -5.30 -5.78 3.40
C ASN A 50 -4.42 -7.02 3.14
N GLU A 51 -3.91 -7.16 1.94
CA GLU A 51 -3.06 -8.27 1.53
C GLU A 51 -3.69 -9.65 1.90
N ALA A 52 -2.87 -10.61 2.35
CA ALA A 52 -3.37 -11.93 2.74
C ALA A 52 -4.43 -11.89 3.86
N MET A 53 -4.39 -10.88 4.73
CA MET A 53 -5.35 -10.74 5.83
C MET A 53 -6.74 -10.28 5.38
N GLU A 54 -6.88 -9.81 4.14
CA GLU A 54 -8.18 -9.49 3.53
C GLU A 54 -9.12 -10.70 3.46
N PHE A 55 -8.57 -11.94 3.50
CA PHE A 55 -9.36 -13.14 3.61
C PHE A 55 -10.42 -13.08 4.72
N TYR A 56 -10.06 -12.53 5.88
CA TYR A 56 -11.03 -12.42 6.99
C TYR A 56 -12.20 -11.50 6.65
N ALA A 57 -11.92 -10.36 6.01
CA ALA A 57 -12.93 -9.42 5.56
C ALA A 57 -13.82 -10.04 4.47
N LEU A 58 -13.19 -10.62 3.44
CA LEU A 58 -13.90 -11.26 2.32
C LEU A 58 -14.77 -12.43 2.77
N ASN A 59 -14.26 -13.32 3.63
CA ASN A 59 -15.01 -14.44 4.14
C ASN A 59 -16.11 -14.01 5.13
N GLY A 60 -15.85 -12.97 5.93
CA GLY A 60 -16.86 -12.32 6.77
C GLY A 60 -18.01 -11.76 5.94
N ALA A 61 -17.69 -11.02 4.89
CA ALA A 61 -18.67 -10.48 3.95
C ALA A 61 -19.43 -11.59 3.19
N LYS A 62 -18.73 -12.66 2.77
CA LYS A 62 -19.38 -13.83 2.16
C LYS A 62 -20.44 -14.44 3.09
N LYS A 63 -20.10 -14.67 4.35
CA LYS A 63 -21.00 -15.22 5.35
C LYS A 63 -22.14 -14.28 5.75
N ALA A 64 -21.90 -12.97 5.65
CA ALA A 64 -22.92 -11.95 5.89
C ALA A 64 -23.81 -11.67 4.66
N GLY A 65 -23.53 -12.29 3.49
CA GLY A 65 -24.36 -12.17 2.30
C GLY A 65 -24.03 -11.01 1.36
N PHE A 66 -22.82 -10.40 1.45
CA PHE A 66 -22.39 -9.39 0.46
C PHE A 66 -22.26 -10.03 -0.92
N PRO A 67 -22.97 -9.54 -1.95
CA PRO A 67 -22.96 -10.15 -3.28
C PRO A 67 -21.64 -9.95 -4.01
N VAL A 68 -20.98 -8.79 -3.86
CA VAL A 68 -19.71 -8.47 -4.52
C VAL A 68 -18.61 -8.33 -3.48
N ARG A 69 -17.52 -9.07 -3.66
CA ARG A 69 -16.38 -9.13 -2.73
C ARG A 69 -15.10 -9.11 -3.54
N ILE A 70 -14.48 -7.91 -3.61
CA ILE A 70 -13.28 -7.65 -4.40
C ILE A 70 -12.05 -7.84 -3.53
N ALA A 71 -11.16 -8.75 -3.93
CA ALA A 71 -9.81 -8.86 -3.40
C ALA A 71 -8.87 -7.99 -4.23
N HIS A 72 -8.05 -7.12 -3.59
CA HIS A 72 -7.15 -6.21 -4.31
C HIS A 72 -5.70 -6.36 -3.86
N ALA A 73 -4.88 -7.00 -4.69
CA ALA A 73 -3.48 -7.22 -4.42
C ALA A 73 -2.62 -5.99 -4.75
N HIS A 74 -1.74 -5.60 -3.79
CA HIS A 74 -0.83 -4.46 -3.93
C HIS A 74 0.64 -4.83 -3.86
N ASN A 75 0.98 -6.06 -3.49
CA ASN A 75 2.35 -6.52 -3.29
C ASN A 75 2.61 -7.85 -4.01
N THR A 76 3.87 -8.11 -4.32
CA THR A 76 4.34 -9.33 -4.98
C THR A 76 4.96 -10.33 -4.00
N HIS A 77 4.88 -10.07 -2.70
CA HIS A 77 5.42 -10.96 -1.65
C HIS A 77 4.75 -10.68 -0.31
N LEU A 78 4.81 -11.65 0.59
CA LEU A 78 4.41 -11.49 1.99
C LEU A 78 5.63 -11.15 2.85
N PRO A 79 5.54 -10.15 3.76
CA PRO A 79 6.62 -9.85 4.68
C PRO A 79 6.97 -11.05 5.56
N ARG A 80 8.28 -11.32 5.73
CA ARG A 80 8.77 -12.35 6.65
C ARG A 80 8.44 -11.97 8.10
N GLY A 81 8.22 -12.98 8.94
CA GLY A 81 7.93 -12.78 10.37
C GLY A 81 7.04 -13.89 10.94
N LEU A 82 6.78 -13.85 12.23
CA LEU A 82 6.02 -14.88 12.98
C LEU A 82 4.62 -15.14 12.41
N LYS A 83 4.01 -14.16 11.75
CA LYS A 83 2.67 -14.28 11.14
C LYS A 83 2.69 -14.85 9.71
N LEU A 84 3.86 -15.14 9.14
CA LEU A 84 3.97 -15.61 7.76
C LEU A 84 3.15 -16.89 7.49
N PRO A 85 3.18 -17.94 8.33
CA PRO A 85 2.39 -19.15 8.08
C PRO A 85 0.89 -18.86 7.98
N VAL A 86 0.36 -18.02 8.89
CA VAL A 86 -1.06 -17.61 8.87
C VAL A 86 -1.37 -16.83 7.59
N LYS A 87 -0.49 -15.91 7.18
CA LYS A 87 -0.66 -15.13 5.96
C LYS A 87 -0.66 -16.01 4.71
N LEU A 88 0.20 -17.04 4.66
CA LEU A 88 0.23 -17.99 3.54
C LEU A 88 -1.10 -18.74 3.43
N VAL A 89 -1.61 -19.27 4.54
CA VAL A 89 -2.92 -19.94 4.56
C VAL A 89 -4.03 -19.00 4.13
N CYS A 90 -4.08 -17.79 4.69
CA CYS A 90 -5.08 -16.79 4.33
C CYS A 90 -5.03 -16.46 2.82
N LYS A 91 -3.82 -16.29 2.25
CA LYS A 91 -3.64 -16.03 0.82
C LYS A 91 -4.28 -17.12 -0.04
N GLU A 92 -4.00 -18.38 0.26
CA GLU A 92 -4.58 -19.52 -0.48
C GLU A 92 -6.12 -19.63 -0.35
N MET A 93 -6.69 -19.05 0.71
CA MET A 93 -8.15 -19.06 0.94
C MET A 93 -8.88 -17.88 0.30
N ILE A 94 -8.19 -16.81 -0.11
CA ILE A 94 -8.80 -15.63 -0.74
C ILE A 94 -9.69 -15.99 -1.93
N PRO A 95 -9.23 -16.83 -2.88
CA PRO A 95 -10.03 -17.15 -4.06
C PRO A 95 -11.40 -17.79 -3.75
N GLY A 96 -11.51 -18.52 -2.64
CA GLY A 96 -12.78 -19.12 -2.20
C GLY A 96 -13.73 -18.12 -1.52
N ALA A 97 -13.23 -16.94 -1.16
CA ALA A 97 -13.99 -15.90 -0.46
C ALA A 97 -14.37 -14.71 -1.36
N ALA A 98 -13.51 -14.36 -2.31
CA ALA A 98 -13.73 -13.28 -3.27
C ALA A 98 -14.65 -13.67 -4.42
N THR A 99 -15.27 -12.67 -5.05
CA THR A 99 -15.99 -12.80 -6.34
C THR A 99 -15.17 -12.21 -7.48
N ASP A 100 -14.35 -11.21 -7.19
CA ASP A 100 -13.59 -10.44 -8.17
C ASP A 100 -12.13 -10.25 -7.69
N TYR A 101 -11.19 -10.19 -8.63
CA TYR A 101 -9.76 -10.17 -8.37
C TYR A 101 -9.12 -8.95 -9.04
N PHE A 102 -8.72 -7.97 -8.24
CA PHE A 102 -8.04 -6.77 -8.69
C PHE A 102 -6.57 -6.77 -8.25
N ALA A 103 -5.70 -6.14 -9.03
CA ALA A 103 -4.32 -5.91 -8.63
C ALA A 103 -3.77 -4.61 -9.23
N CYS A 104 -2.83 -3.97 -8.53
CA CYS A 104 -2.12 -2.80 -9.02
C CYS A 104 -1.05 -3.11 -10.08
N GLY A 105 -0.70 -4.39 -10.26
CA GLY A 105 0.26 -4.90 -11.23
C GLY A 105 0.02 -6.38 -11.51
N ARG A 106 0.38 -6.84 -12.71
CA ARG A 106 0.17 -8.23 -13.15
C ARG A 106 0.83 -9.23 -12.20
N GLU A 107 2.06 -8.96 -11.77
CA GLU A 107 2.83 -9.82 -10.86
C GLU A 107 2.17 -9.96 -9.49
N ALA A 108 1.56 -8.88 -8.98
CA ALA A 108 0.80 -8.92 -7.73
C ALA A 108 -0.45 -9.81 -7.86
N GLY A 109 -1.17 -9.68 -8.98
CA GLY A 109 -2.33 -10.51 -9.28
C GLY A 109 -1.97 -12.01 -9.37
N ILE A 110 -0.92 -12.35 -10.12
CA ILE A 110 -0.42 -13.73 -10.22
C ILE A 110 0.00 -14.29 -8.87
N TYR A 111 0.74 -13.49 -8.09
CA TYR A 111 1.22 -13.91 -6.77
C TYR A 111 0.08 -14.24 -5.80
N TYR A 112 -0.98 -13.42 -5.77
CA TYR A 112 -2.08 -13.60 -4.82
C TYR A 112 -3.16 -14.58 -5.30
N PHE A 113 -3.47 -14.62 -6.60
CA PHE A 113 -4.62 -15.35 -7.11
C PHE A 113 -4.25 -16.56 -7.98
N GLY A 114 -2.98 -16.70 -8.33
CA GLY A 114 -2.48 -17.71 -9.27
C GLY A 114 -2.65 -17.27 -10.72
N GLU A 115 -1.73 -17.73 -11.58
CA GLU A 115 -1.66 -17.28 -12.98
C GLU A 115 -2.94 -17.60 -13.79
N LYS A 116 -3.48 -18.81 -13.63
CA LYS A 116 -4.70 -19.23 -14.35
C LYS A 116 -5.85 -18.27 -14.05
N ARG A 117 -6.18 -18.07 -12.76
CA ARG A 117 -7.30 -17.24 -12.35
C ARG A 117 -7.09 -15.78 -12.71
N TRP A 118 -5.86 -15.28 -12.56
CA TRP A 118 -5.52 -13.92 -12.96
C TRP A 118 -5.76 -13.70 -14.46
N ASN A 119 -5.32 -14.62 -15.32
CA ASN A 119 -5.50 -14.50 -16.77
C ASN A 119 -6.98 -14.64 -17.20
N GLU A 120 -7.79 -15.41 -16.46
CA GLU A 120 -9.21 -15.63 -16.77
C GLU A 120 -10.12 -14.48 -16.27
N SER A 121 -9.84 -13.90 -15.13
CA SER A 121 -10.77 -12.98 -14.43
C SER A 121 -10.09 -11.85 -13.64
N GLY A 122 -8.79 -11.70 -13.76
CA GLY A 122 -8.05 -10.61 -13.10
C GLY A 122 -8.29 -9.25 -13.76
N VAL A 123 -8.46 -8.23 -12.97
CA VAL A 123 -8.60 -6.83 -13.42
C VAL A 123 -7.41 -6.01 -12.94
N LEU A 124 -6.69 -5.42 -13.89
CA LEU A 124 -5.57 -4.54 -13.59
C LEU A 124 -6.07 -3.12 -13.32
N ILE A 125 -5.81 -2.62 -12.11
CA ILE A 125 -6.12 -1.24 -11.70
C ILE A 125 -4.83 -0.60 -11.22
N HIS A 126 -4.22 0.21 -12.06
CA HIS A 126 -2.99 0.91 -11.72
C HIS A 126 -3.20 1.89 -10.56
N ASN A 127 -2.19 1.99 -9.69
CA ASN A 127 -2.15 3.05 -8.70
C ASN A 127 -2.11 4.41 -9.43
N ALA A 128 -2.92 5.35 -8.96
CA ALA A 128 -3.04 6.67 -9.55
C ALA A 128 -2.56 7.76 -8.58
N ILE A 129 -2.16 8.88 -9.15
CA ILE A 129 -1.83 10.10 -8.42
C ILE A 129 -2.53 11.30 -9.10
N ASP A 130 -2.70 12.37 -8.35
CA ASP A 130 -3.19 13.65 -8.87
C ASP A 130 -2.12 14.30 -9.74
N LEU A 131 -2.26 14.19 -11.06
CA LEU A 131 -1.28 14.71 -12.02
C LEU A 131 -1.21 16.24 -12.03
N GLU A 132 -2.29 16.94 -11.71
CA GLU A 132 -2.29 18.41 -11.60
C GLU A 132 -1.49 18.86 -10.39
N ARG A 133 -1.66 18.19 -9.25
CA ARG A 133 -0.93 18.47 -8.02
C ARG A 133 0.56 18.12 -8.13
N PHE A 134 0.90 17.00 -8.74
CA PHE A 134 2.27 16.47 -8.82
C PHE A 134 2.96 16.72 -10.17
N GLY A 135 2.32 17.49 -11.06
CA GLY A 135 2.90 17.87 -12.34
C GLY A 135 4.13 18.79 -12.16
N TYR A 136 4.99 18.80 -13.18
CA TYR A 136 6.16 19.69 -13.20
C TYR A 136 5.74 21.16 -13.22
N ARG A 137 6.33 21.97 -12.34
CA ARG A 137 6.15 23.41 -12.26
C ARG A 137 7.51 24.11 -12.18
N SER A 138 7.85 24.88 -13.21
CA SER A 138 9.16 25.55 -13.33
C SER A 138 9.43 26.52 -12.19
N GLU A 139 8.40 27.27 -11.75
CA GLU A 139 8.49 28.24 -10.67
C GLU A 139 8.77 27.57 -9.32
N VAL A 140 8.06 26.47 -9.03
CA VAL A 140 8.27 25.68 -7.82
C VAL A 140 9.66 25.08 -7.81
N ARG A 141 10.09 24.50 -8.95
CA ARG A 141 11.44 23.97 -9.10
C ARG A 141 12.50 25.03 -8.84
N THR A 142 12.40 26.19 -9.45
CA THR A 142 13.37 27.28 -9.29
C THR A 142 13.43 27.76 -7.84
N ARG A 143 12.27 27.93 -7.21
CA ARG A 143 12.17 28.34 -5.80
C ARG A 143 12.84 27.31 -4.88
N LEU A 144 12.47 26.02 -4.99
CA LEU A 144 13.02 24.98 -4.12
C LEU A 144 14.51 24.76 -4.35
N ARG A 145 15.01 24.83 -5.59
CA ARG A 145 16.44 24.71 -5.83
C ARG A 145 17.23 25.83 -5.19
N ARG A 146 16.71 27.06 -5.17
CA ARG A 146 17.33 28.19 -4.45
C ARG A 146 17.26 27.99 -2.94
N GLU A 147 16.11 27.61 -2.41
CA GLU A 147 15.89 27.37 -0.98
C GLU A 147 16.85 26.32 -0.42
N TYR A 148 17.07 25.23 -1.16
CA TYR A 148 17.97 24.14 -0.77
C TYR A 148 19.41 24.29 -1.32
N GLN A 149 19.78 25.41 -1.93
CA GLN A 149 21.12 25.68 -2.52
C GLN A 149 21.54 24.59 -3.53
N LEU A 150 20.64 24.25 -4.44
CA LEU A 150 20.79 23.17 -5.42
C LEU A 150 20.79 23.67 -6.87
N GLU A 151 20.93 24.99 -7.11
CA GLU A 151 20.76 25.62 -8.42
C GLU A 151 21.61 24.92 -9.49
N ASP A 152 22.89 24.75 -9.22
CA ASP A 152 23.89 24.21 -10.17
C ASP A 152 24.20 22.73 -9.94
N LYS A 153 23.39 22.02 -9.11
CA LYS A 153 23.65 20.62 -8.77
C LYS A 153 22.84 19.66 -9.60
N LEU A 154 23.44 18.51 -9.93
CA LEU A 154 22.67 17.34 -10.33
C LEU A 154 21.96 16.75 -9.11
N VAL A 155 20.64 16.89 -9.06
CA VAL A 155 19.84 16.39 -7.93
C VAL A 155 19.23 15.06 -8.27
N VAL A 156 19.53 14.05 -7.44
CA VAL A 156 18.86 12.74 -7.44
C VAL A 156 17.90 12.72 -6.25
N GLY A 157 16.62 12.46 -6.49
CA GLY A 157 15.59 12.50 -5.46
C GLY A 157 14.93 11.13 -5.24
N SER A 158 14.53 10.85 -4.00
CA SER A 158 13.64 9.73 -3.68
C SER A 158 12.65 10.13 -2.60
N VAL A 159 11.38 9.75 -2.81
CA VAL A 159 10.31 9.96 -1.83
C VAL A 159 9.84 8.57 -1.37
N ALA A 160 10.20 8.19 -0.14
CA ALA A 160 9.85 6.87 0.38
C ALA A 160 10.02 6.81 1.91
N ARG A 161 9.25 5.95 2.59
CA ARG A 161 9.47 5.68 4.01
C ARG A 161 10.84 5.03 4.23
N PHE A 162 11.56 5.45 5.27
CA PHE A 162 12.84 4.84 5.66
C PHE A 162 12.63 3.47 6.33
N MET A 163 12.47 2.45 5.50
CA MET A 163 12.24 1.06 5.91
C MET A 163 13.00 0.08 5.02
N VAL A 164 13.22 -1.13 5.50
CA VAL A 164 14.01 -2.17 4.81
C VAL A 164 13.60 -2.38 3.35
N GLN A 165 12.29 -2.41 3.07
CA GLN A 165 11.76 -2.62 1.73
C GLN A 165 12.23 -1.56 0.71
N LYS A 166 12.51 -0.33 1.14
CA LYS A 166 12.91 0.78 0.26
C LYS A 166 14.42 0.84 0.01
N ASN A 167 15.20 0.04 0.74
CA ASN A 167 16.62 -0.19 0.54
C ASN A 167 17.47 1.08 0.38
N HIS A 168 17.28 2.04 1.29
CA HIS A 168 18.04 3.30 1.28
C HIS A 168 19.54 3.08 1.41
N THR A 169 19.97 1.99 2.08
CA THR A 169 21.40 1.60 2.14
C THR A 169 22.00 1.48 0.74
N ARG A 170 21.34 0.72 -0.15
CA ARG A 170 21.78 0.54 -1.53
C ARG A 170 21.75 1.84 -2.32
N MET A 171 20.76 2.69 -2.06
CA MET A 171 20.65 4.01 -2.70
C MET A 171 21.82 4.92 -2.33
N LEU A 172 22.22 4.97 -1.06
CA LEU A 172 23.41 5.73 -0.61
C LEU A 172 24.69 5.20 -1.26
N GLU A 173 24.89 3.88 -1.34
CA GLU A 173 26.04 3.25 -1.99
C GLU A 173 26.12 3.61 -3.49
N GLN A 174 24.99 3.53 -4.19
CA GLN A 174 24.92 3.90 -5.61
C GLN A 174 25.18 5.39 -5.82
N PHE A 175 24.63 6.24 -4.93
CA PHE A 175 24.89 7.67 -5.01
C PHE A 175 26.35 8.00 -4.72
N ALA A 176 27.02 7.33 -3.80
CA ALA A 176 28.45 7.50 -3.55
C ALA A 176 29.31 7.17 -4.81
N CYS A 177 28.89 6.18 -5.60
CA CYS A 177 29.53 5.90 -6.89
C CYS A 177 29.23 6.99 -7.92
N LEU A 178 27.98 7.47 -8.00
CA LEU A 178 27.61 8.57 -8.89
C LEU A 178 28.39 9.84 -8.59
N LYS A 179 28.59 10.16 -7.31
CA LYS A 179 29.32 11.37 -6.88
C LYS A 179 30.78 11.39 -7.31
N LYS A 180 31.42 10.23 -7.53
CA LYS A 180 32.77 10.15 -8.11
C LYS A 180 32.82 10.61 -9.57
N ILE A 181 31.73 10.38 -10.33
CA ILE A 181 31.61 10.76 -11.74
C ILE A 181 31.09 12.20 -11.87
N TYR A 182 30.13 12.57 -11.00
CA TYR A 182 29.52 13.90 -10.96
C TYR A 182 29.70 14.52 -9.57
N PRO A 183 30.87 15.13 -9.27
CA PRO A 183 31.15 15.68 -7.95
C PRO A 183 30.15 16.73 -7.48
N ASN A 184 29.56 17.50 -8.42
CA ASN A 184 28.54 18.50 -8.13
C ASN A 184 27.11 17.88 -8.17
N SER A 185 26.94 16.71 -7.54
CA SER A 185 25.65 16.05 -7.37
C SER A 185 25.16 16.10 -5.93
N HIS A 186 23.84 16.01 -5.74
CA HIS A 186 23.19 16.01 -4.44
C HIS A 186 22.09 14.94 -4.39
N LEU A 187 22.04 14.18 -3.28
CA LEU A 187 20.96 13.21 -3.02
C LEU A 187 19.96 13.83 -2.06
N LEU A 188 18.72 13.93 -2.49
CA LEU A 188 17.61 14.42 -1.68
C LEU A 188 16.67 13.25 -1.35
N LEU A 189 16.58 12.90 -0.07
CA LEU A 189 15.69 11.85 0.43
C LEU A 189 14.56 12.49 1.24
N ALA A 190 13.30 12.21 0.87
CA ALA A 190 12.13 12.72 1.56
C ALA A 190 11.31 11.56 2.11
N GLY A 191 11.00 11.60 3.40
CA GLY A 191 10.20 10.58 4.09
C GLY A 191 10.58 10.45 5.56
N GLU A 192 9.88 9.56 6.24
CA GLU A 192 10.10 9.21 7.64
C GLU A 192 10.17 7.68 7.79
N GLY A 193 10.69 7.17 8.89
CA GLY A 193 10.68 5.74 9.19
C GLY A 193 11.77 5.29 10.14
N GLU A 194 11.67 4.02 10.54
CA GLU A 194 12.53 3.40 11.55
C GLU A 194 14.03 3.41 11.23
N LEU A 195 14.39 3.48 9.94
CA LEU A 195 15.79 3.49 9.49
C LEU A 195 16.35 4.89 9.23
N GLN A 196 15.60 5.96 9.45
CA GLN A 196 16.03 7.32 9.13
C GLN A 196 17.35 7.67 9.81
N ALA A 197 17.42 7.55 11.14
CA ALA A 197 18.63 7.89 11.89
C ALA A 197 19.87 7.09 11.45
N ALA A 198 19.70 5.80 11.13
CA ALA A 198 20.78 4.96 10.62
C ALA A 198 21.24 5.39 9.22
N MET A 199 20.34 5.87 8.38
CA MET A 199 20.69 6.36 7.04
C MET A 199 21.33 7.74 7.08
N GLU A 200 20.92 8.61 7.98
CA GLU A 200 21.57 9.90 8.24
C GLU A 200 23.03 9.70 8.70
N GLU A 201 23.27 8.74 9.59
CA GLU A 201 24.63 8.42 10.04
C GLU A 201 25.49 7.83 8.89
N LYS A 202 24.90 6.93 8.09
CA LYS A 202 25.62 6.35 6.94
C LYS A 202 25.90 7.37 5.83
N ALA A 203 25.15 8.44 5.75
CA ALA A 203 25.34 9.50 4.72
C ALA A 203 26.45 10.50 5.04
N LYS A 204 26.97 10.54 6.27
CA LYS A 204 28.13 11.33 6.70
C LYS A 204 29.43 10.75 6.14
#